data_afb40f8138b8903b8e8e7718b1237cfd
#
_entry.id   afb40f8138b8903b8e8e7718b1237cfd
#
_cell.length_a   1.000
_cell.length_b   1.000
_cell.length_c   1.000
_cell.angle_alpha   90.00
_cell.angle_beta   90.00
_cell.angle_gamma   90.00
#
_symmetry.space_group_name_H-M   'P 1'
#
loop_
_entity.id
_entity.type
_entity.pdbx_description
1 polymer ?
#
loop_
_entity_poly.entity_id
_entity_poly.type
_entity_poly.pdbx_seq_one_letter_code
_entity_poly.pdbx_strand_id
1 'polypeptide(L)'
;PDLTPEMMAPDGMHAFYHCAEKKGYSGVGIWSRQKPDRVVEGFDGGEFDAEGRYIRADFGNLSVISLYLPSGSSSPERQEAKFRFLDVFFPQMLALRAEGREIVLCGDWNIAHQAIDLKNWKSNQKNSGFLPEERAWLSRVFDEQGWVDVYRRLYPETTDACYTWWSNRGQAYANNVGWRLD
;
A
#
# COMPACT_ATOMS: atom_id res chain seq x y z
N PRO A 1 11.36 -1.17 12.91
CA PRO A 1 10.49 -1.24 14.09
C PRO A 1 11.04 -2.30 15.04
N ASP A 2 10.93 -2.03 16.32
CA ASP A 2 11.25 -3.06 17.31
C ASP A 2 10.01 -3.95 17.40
N LEU A 3 10.09 -5.13 16.77
CA LEU A 3 9.03 -6.13 16.88
C LEU A 3 9.04 -6.68 18.31
N THR A 4 7.91 -6.59 19.00
CA THR A 4 7.76 -7.18 20.32
C THR A 4 7.65 -8.70 20.24
N PRO A 5 7.94 -9.46 21.32
CA PRO A 5 7.76 -10.91 21.33
C PRO A 5 6.33 -11.33 20.93
N GLU A 6 5.32 -10.57 21.36
CA GLU A 6 3.91 -10.82 21.02
C GLU A 6 3.63 -10.61 19.53
N MET A 7 4.28 -9.62 18.90
CA MET A 7 4.18 -9.42 17.46
C MET A 7 4.85 -10.52 16.68
N MET A 8 6.00 -11.01 17.15
CA MET A 8 6.74 -12.10 16.49
C MET A 8 6.09 -13.48 16.64
N ALA A 9 5.34 -13.70 17.70
CA ALA A 9 4.66 -14.94 17.99
C ALA A 9 3.24 -14.68 18.55
N PRO A 10 2.32 -14.12 17.72
CA PRO A 10 0.95 -13.89 18.14
C PRO A 10 0.24 -15.21 18.38
N ASP A 11 -0.56 -15.27 19.47
CA ASP A 11 -1.21 -16.52 19.87
C ASP A 11 -2.10 -17.09 18.77
N GLY A 12 -1.87 -18.37 18.44
CA GLY A 12 -2.61 -19.09 17.41
C GLY A 12 -2.37 -18.59 15.97
N MET A 13 -1.31 -17.78 15.73
CA MET A 13 -0.99 -17.26 14.40
C MET A 13 0.47 -17.47 14.02
N HIS A 14 0.71 -17.52 12.73
CA HIS A 14 2.03 -17.38 12.11
C HIS A 14 2.24 -15.92 11.73
N ALA A 15 3.41 -15.37 12.03
CA ALA A 15 3.78 -13.99 11.73
C ALA A 15 4.99 -13.94 10.79
N PHE A 16 4.90 -13.11 9.77
CA PHE A 16 5.94 -12.90 8.76
C PHE A 16 6.12 -11.40 8.56
N TYR A 17 7.37 -10.96 8.44
CA TYR A 17 7.70 -9.54 8.30
C TYR A 17 8.79 -9.35 7.27
N HIS A 18 8.69 -8.27 6.52
CA HIS A 18 9.80 -7.71 5.76
C HIS A 18 10.12 -6.34 6.36
N CYS A 19 11.18 -6.28 7.16
CA CYS A 19 11.61 -5.07 7.84
C CYS A 19 12.61 -4.30 6.98
N ALA A 20 12.62 -2.96 7.11
CA ALA A 20 13.68 -2.17 6.54
C ALA A 20 15.03 -2.45 7.24
N GLU A 21 16.13 -2.36 6.49
CA GLU A 21 17.49 -2.41 7.05
C GLU A 21 17.71 -1.25 8.04
N LYS A 22 17.14 -0.08 7.75
CA LYS A 22 17.19 1.08 8.63
C LYS A 22 16.18 0.91 9.77
N LYS A 23 16.66 0.89 11.02
CA LYS A 23 15.82 0.81 12.22
C LYS A 23 14.81 1.96 12.31
N GLY A 24 13.60 1.65 12.78
CA GLY A 24 12.52 2.63 12.96
C GLY A 24 11.96 3.21 11.67
N TYR A 25 12.17 2.56 10.56
CA TYR A 25 11.72 2.99 9.24
C TYR A 25 10.85 1.91 8.63
N SER A 26 9.83 2.27 7.87
CA SER A 26 9.06 1.35 7.02
C SER A 26 8.87 -0.08 7.58
N GLY A 27 8.45 -1.00 6.75
CA GLY A 27 8.25 -2.41 7.10
C GLY A 27 6.80 -2.82 6.86
N VAL A 28 6.62 -4.08 6.46
CA VAL A 28 5.31 -4.70 6.22
C VAL A 28 5.25 -6.06 6.90
N GLY A 29 4.04 -6.57 7.14
CA GLY A 29 3.87 -7.87 7.77
C GLY A 29 2.55 -8.53 7.41
N ILE A 30 2.50 -9.84 7.60
CA ILE A 30 1.30 -10.67 7.44
C ILE A 30 1.19 -11.58 8.66
N TRP A 31 0.01 -11.58 9.28
CA TRP A 31 -0.37 -12.56 10.28
C TRP A 31 -1.43 -13.48 9.71
N SER A 32 -1.26 -14.77 9.91
CA SER A 32 -2.20 -15.78 9.41
C SER A 32 -2.37 -16.93 10.39
N ARG A 33 -3.62 -17.41 10.56
CA ARG A 33 -3.89 -18.63 11.30
C ARG A 33 -3.43 -19.88 10.53
N GLN A 34 -3.50 -19.83 9.22
CA GLN A 34 -2.98 -20.89 8.36
C GLN A 34 -1.52 -20.61 8.02
N LYS A 35 -0.67 -21.62 8.10
CA LYS A 35 0.72 -21.51 7.63
C LYS A 35 0.72 -21.39 6.10
N PRO A 36 1.35 -20.37 5.52
CA PRO A 36 1.48 -20.26 4.06
C PRO A 36 2.41 -21.36 3.50
N ASP A 37 2.16 -21.72 2.25
CA ASP A 37 3.03 -22.65 1.51
C ASP A 37 4.37 -22.01 1.17
N ARG A 38 4.35 -20.68 0.95
CA ARG A 38 5.52 -19.88 0.56
C ARG A 38 5.38 -18.46 1.10
N VAL A 39 6.50 -17.88 1.50
CA VAL A 39 6.63 -16.44 1.81
C VAL A 39 7.74 -15.85 0.95
N VAL A 40 7.50 -14.66 0.38
CA VAL A 40 8.46 -13.90 -0.42
C VAL A 40 8.57 -12.50 0.15
N GLU A 41 9.78 -12.11 0.51
CA GLU A 41 10.13 -10.76 0.97
C GLU A 41 10.74 -10.00 -0.19
N GLY A 42 10.23 -8.78 -0.45
CA GLY A 42 10.69 -7.96 -1.57
C GLY A 42 10.23 -8.39 -2.95
N PHE A 43 10.57 -7.61 -3.96
CA PHE A 43 10.18 -7.87 -5.35
C PHE A 43 11.17 -7.36 -6.41
N ASP A 44 12.05 -6.41 -6.08
CA ASP A 44 12.96 -5.77 -7.05
C ASP A 44 14.44 -6.08 -6.81
N GLY A 45 14.78 -6.63 -5.65
CA GLY A 45 16.16 -6.97 -5.27
C GLY A 45 17.06 -5.75 -5.05
N GLY A 46 16.48 -4.54 -4.86
CA GLY A 46 17.21 -3.29 -4.82
C GLY A 46 16.74 -2.31 -3.73
N GLU A 47 16.62 -1.03 -4.12
CA GLU A 47 16.34 0.10 -3.22
C GLU A 47 15.16 -0.17 -2.28
N PHE A 48 14.08 -0.73 -2.82
CA PHE A 48 12.82 -0.86 -2.09
C PHE A 48 12.74 -2.12 -1.25
N ASP A 49 13.50 -3.15 -1.59
CA ASP A 49 13.62 -4.34 -0.74
C ASP A 49 14.40 -4.00 0.54
N ALA A 50 15.45 -3.17 0.46
CA ALA A 50 16.14 -2.64 1.64
C ALA A 50 15.24 -1.76 2.53
N GLU A 51 14.16 -1.21 1.99
CA GLU A 51 13.16 -0.45 2.75
C GLU A 51 12.03 -1.31 3.34
N GLY A 52 11.95 -2.63 3.05
CA GLY A 52 10.95 -3.54 3.61
C GLY A 52 9.52 -3.14 3.25
N ARG A 53 9.22 -2.99 1.95
CA ARG A 53 7.94 -2.43 1.48
C ARG A 53 6.96 -3.44 0.92
N TYR A 54 7.36 -4.70 0.81
CA TYR A 54 6.56 -5.72 0.17
C TYR A 54 6.79 -7.08 0.82
N ILE A 55 5.72 -7.79 1.15
CA ILE A 55 5.77 -9.20 1.53
C ILE A 55 4.57 -9.92 0.94
N ARG A 56 4.79 -11.14 0.45
CA ARG A 56 3.77 -12.01 -0.11
C ARG A 56 3.73 -13.34 0.63
N ALA A 57 2.53 -13.81 0.92
CA ALA A 57 2.27 -15.15 1.44
C ALA A 57 1.33 -15.89 0.50
N ASP A 58 1.69 -17.11 0.10
CA ASP A 58 0.91 -17.96 -0.78
C ASP A 58 0.20 -19.08 0.02
N PHE A 59 -1.08 -19.28 -0.28
CA PHE A 59 -1.96 -20.30 0.33
C PHE A 59 -2.71 -21.04 -0.79
N GLY A 60 -2.23 -22.19 -1.23
CA GLY A 60 -2.77 -22.86 -2.42
C GLY A 60 -2.75 -21.92 -3.63
N ASN A 61 -3.91 -21.64 -4.24
CA ASN A 61 -4.03 -20.69 -5.35
C ASN A 61 -4.19 -19.21 -4.94
N LEU A 62 -4.32 -18.92 -3.66
CA LEU A 62 -4.44 -17.54 -3.15
C LEU A 62 -3.06 -16.98 -2.80
N SER A 63 -2.78 -15.77 -3.21
CA SER A 63 -1.66 -14.95 -2.73
C SER A 63 -2.16 -13.72 -2.00
N VAL A 64 -1.66 -13.49 -0.80
CA VAL A 64 -1.91 -12.28 -0.01
C VAL A 64 -0.63 -11.45 0.02
N ILE A 65 -0.73 -10.18 -0.33
CA ILE A 65 0.41 -9.27 -0.39
C ILE A 65 0.15 -8.09 0.53
N SER A 66 1.12 -7.77 1.39
CA SER A 66 1.15 -6.54 2.17
C SER A 66 2.17 -5.59 1.55
N LEU A 67 1.70 -4.38 1.25
CA LEU A 67 2.43 -3.35 0.54
C LEU A 67 2.48 -2.05 1.35
N TYR A 68 3.61 -1.35 1.29
CA TYR A 68 3.75 0.01 1.79
C TYR A 68 4.42 0.89 0.75
N LEU A 69 3.63 1.60 -0.05
CA LEU A 69 4.15 2.54 -1.05
C LEU A 69 4.93 3.68 -0.38
N PRO A 70 6.05 4.13 -0.96
CA PRO A 70 6.74 5.30 -0.44
C PRO A 70 5.84 6.54 -0.35
N SER A 71 5.92 7.29 0.75
CA SER A 71 5.35 8.63 0.82
C SER A 71 6.33 9.63 0.22
N GLY A 72 5.83 10.50 -0.67
CA GLY A 72 6.62 11.59 -1.26
C GLY A 72 6.53 12.91 -0.50
N SER A 73 5.76 12.96 0.61
CA SER A 73 5.36 14.21 1.24
C SER A 73 6.47 14.94 2.02
N SER A 74 7.59 14.28 2.33
CA SER A 74 8.63 14.84 3.21
C SER A 74 9.70 15.66 2.48
N SER A 75 9.95 15.39 1.22
CA SER A 75 10.90 16.14 0.39
C SER A 75 10.75 15.82 -1.10
N PRO A 76 11.32 16.65 -2.02
CA PRO A 76 11.35 16.36 -3.45
C PRO A 76 12.03 15.02 -3.77
N GLU A 77 13.12 14.69 -3.10
CA GLU A 77 13.85 13.42 -3.29
C GLU A 77 13.00 12.21 -2.91
N ARG A 78 12.15 12.34 -1.89
CA ARG A 78 11.20 11.27 -1.52
C ARG A 78 10.07 11.14 -2.55
N GLN A 79 9.64 12.24 -3.16
CA GLN A 79 8.68 12.19 -4.27
C GLN A 79 9.29 11.51 -5.51
N GLU A 80 10.54 11.79 -5.82
CA GLU A 80 11.27 11.10 -6.89
C GLU A 80 11.43 9.60 -6.60
N ALA A 81 11.76 9.24 -5.35
CA ALA A 81 11.80 7.83 -4.93
C ALA A 81 10.45 7.15 -5.10
N LYS A 82 9.35 7.83 -4.77
CA LYS A 82 8.01 7.31 -4.99
C LYS A 82 7.74 7.05 -6.48
N PHE A 83 8.10 7.97 -7.36
CA PHE A 83 7.94 7.74 -8.81
C PHE A 83 8.79 6.58 -9.30
N ARG A 84 10.05 6.43 -8.85
CA ARG A 84 10.87 5.24 -9.16
C ARG A 84 10.19 3.95 -8.68
N PHE A 85 9.59 3.97 -7.48
CA PHE A 85 8.82 2.80 -7.00
C PHE A 85 7.66 2.47 -7.94
N LEU A 86 6.87 3.46 -8.34
CA LEU A 86 5.75 3.26 -9.26
C LEU A 86 6.21 2.67 -10.60
N ASP A 87 7.35 3.13 -11.11
CA ASP A 87 7.92 2.64 -12.38
C ASP A 87 8.35 1.16 -12.30
N VAL A 88 8.99 0.73 -11.20
CA VAL A 88 9.40 -0.68 -11.04
C VAL A 88 8.24 -1.58 -10.59
N PHE A 89 7.26 -1.04 -9.88
CA PHE A 89 6.14 -1.82 -9.38
C PHE A 89 5.06 -2.08 -10.44
N PHE A 90 4.91 -1.20 -11.43
CA PHE A 90 3.92 -1.38 -12.51
C PHE A 90 4.11 -2.68 -13.29
N PRO A 91 5.31 -3.01 -13.82
CA PRO A 91 5.55 -4.30 -14.46
C PRO A 91 5.45 -5.48 -13.49
N GLN A 92 5.79 -5.32 -12.22
CA GLN A 92 5.61 -6.34 -11.19
C GLN A 92 4.13 -6.71 -11.00
N MET A 93 3.24 -5.72 -10.95
CA MET A 93 1.80 -5.95 -10.87
C MET A 93 1.26 -6.69 -12.09
N LEU A 94 1.77 -6.38 -13.29
CA LEU A 94 1.42 -7.10 -14.51
C LEU A 94 1.91 -8.55 -14.45
N ALA A 95 3.12 -8.79 -13.98
CA ALA A 95 3.67 -10.14 -13.80
C ALA A 95 2.85 -10.96 -12.80
N LEU A 96 2.44 -10.36 -11.68
CA LEU A 96 1.54 -11.00 -10.70
C LEU A 96 0.22 -11.44 -11.36
N ARG A 97 -0.39 -10.61 -12.18
CA ARG A 97 -1.61 -10.96 -12.93
C ARG A 97 -1.40 -12.15 -13.88
N ALA A 98 -0.23 -12.21 -14.52
CA ALA A 98 0.12 -13.28 -15.44
C ALA A 98 0.31 -14.65 -14.79
N GLU A 99 0.48 -14.71 -13.45
CA GLU A 99 0.57 -15.97 -12.71
C GLU A 99 -0.74 -16.78 -12.72
N GLY A 100 -1.88 -16.16 -13.02
CA GLY A 100 -3.19 -16.82 -13.02
C GLY A 100 -3.69 -17.24 -11.63
N ARG A 101 -3.17 -16.61 -10.59
CA ARG A 101 -3.57 -16.84 -9.18
C ARG A 101 -4.63 -15.83 -8.74
N GLU A 102 -5.38 -16.19 -7.70
CA GLU A 102 -6.18 -15.22 -6.95
C GLU A 102 -5.24 -14.38 -6.09
N ILE A 103 -5.28 -13.05 -6.23
CA ILE A 103 -4.37 -12.17 -5.52
C ILE A 103 -5.15 -11.09 -4.76
N VAL A 104 -4.89 -10.99 -3.46
CA VAL A 104 -5.34 -9.90 -2.59
C VAL A 104 -4.12 -9.07 -2.23
N LEU A 105 -4.11 -7.81 -2.65
CA LEU A 105 -3.04 -6.87 -2.39
C LEU A 105 -3.58 -5.76 -1.50
N CYS A 106 -3.06 -5.66 -0.28
CA CYS A 106 -3.47 -4.74 0.77
C CYS A 106 -2.30 -3.87 1.20
N GLY A 107 -2.60 -2.71 1.77
CA GLY A 107 -1.62 -1.86 2.42
C GLY A 107 -1.80 -0.39 2.12
N ASP A 108 -0.85 0.41 2.58
CA ASP A 108 -0.83 1.86 2.36
C ASP A 108 -0.24 2.18 0.98
N TRP A 109 -1.11 2.61 0.07
CA TRP A 109 -0.73 3.03 -1.28
C TRP A 109 -0.18 4.46 -1.33
N ASN A 110 -0.37 5.23 -0.26
CA ASN A 110 0.00 6.65 -0.22
C ASN A 110 -0.54 7.47 -1.41
N ILE A 111 -1.60 7.01 -2.07
CA ILE A 111 -2.27 7.67 -3.20
C ILE A 111 -3.79 7.61 -2.99
N ALA A 112 -4.45 8.76 -2.92
CA ALA A 112 -5.88 8.88 -3.10
C ALA A 112 -6.18 8.95 -4.60
N HIS A 113 -6.98 8.01 -5.13
CA HIS A 113 -7.19 7.88 -6.57
C HIS A 113 -8.08 8.98 -7.14
N GLN A 114 -9.24 9.20 -6.51
CA GLN A 114 -10.26 10.10 -7.02
C GLN A 114 -10.58 11.24 -6.03
N ALA A 115 -11.26 12.26 -6.50
CA ALA A 115 -11.68 13.40 -5.68
C ALA A 115 -12.53 13.00 -4.47
N ILE A 116 -13.29 11.92 -4.56
CA ILE A 116 -14.10 11.38 -3.47
C ILE A 116 -13.28 10.63 -2.42
N ASP A 117 -12.01 10.37 -2.68
CA ASP A 117 -11.11 9.63 -1.78
C ASP A 117 -10.41 10.53 -0.75
N LEU A 118 -10.64 11.84 -0.80
CA LEU A 118 -10.08 12.77 0.21
C LEU A 118 -10.96 14.00 0.39
N LYS A 119 -10.96 14.56 1.58
CA LYS A 119 -11.79 15.72 1.93
C LYS A 119 -11.42 16.94 1.10
N ASN A 120 -10.39 17.55 1.20
CA ASN A 120 -10.02 18.84 0.57
C ASN A 120 -9.30 18.64 -0.77
N TRP A 121 -9.85 17.82 -1.68
CA TRP A 121 -9.19 17.46 -2.93
C TRP A 121 -8.74 18.65 -3.79
N LYS A 122 -9.53 19.75 -3.84
CA LYS A 122 -9.22 20.92 -4.68
C LYS A 122 -7.89 21.58 -4.29
N SER A 123 -7.61 21.69 -2.99
CA SER A 123 -6.36 22.29 -2.49
C SER A 123 -5.19 21.29 -2.49
N ASN A 124 -5.45 19.99 -2.65
CA ASN A 124 -4.43 18.95 -2.57
C ASN A 124 -3.89 18.48 -3.94
N GLN A 125 -4.34 19.05 -5.06
CA GLN A 125 -3.96 18.61 -6.41
C GLN A 125 -2.45 18.72 -6.72
N LYS A 126 -1.70 19.47 -5.91
CA LYS A 126 -0.25 19.65 -6.04
C LYS A 126 0.52 18.99 -4.89
N ASN A 127 -0.16 18.19 -4.07
CA ASN A 127 0.43 17.53 -2.92
C ASN A 127 0.66 16.05 -3.22
N SER A 128 1.78 15.52 -2.71
CA SER A 128 2.05 14.09 -2.75
C SER A 128 0.88 13.28 -2.20
N GLY A 129 0.55 12.19 -2.85
CA GLY A 129 -0.62 11.37 -2.58
C GLY A 129 -1.86 11.75 -3.39
N PHE A 130 -1.83 12.91 -4.09
CA PHE A 130 -2.93 13.30 -4.98
C PHE A 130 -2.45 14.04 -6.24
N LEU A 131 -1.18 13.87 -6.61
CA LEU A 131 -0.65 14.40 -7.86
C LEU A 131 -1.34 13.77 -9.07
N PRO A 132 -1.52 14.51 -10.17
CA PRO A 132 -2.11 13.96 -11.40
C PRO A 132 -1.42 12.70 -11.89
N GLU A 133 -0.09 12.63 -11.80
CA GLU A 133 0.73 11.50 -12.25
C GLU A 133 0.51 10.26 -11.38
N GLU A 134 0.38 10.42 -10.07
CA GLU A 134 0.09 9.32 -9.13
C GLU A 134 -1.30 8.74 -9.39
N ARG A 135 -2.29 9.59 -9.57
CA ARG A 135 -3.67 9.21 -9.88
C ARG A 135 -3.78 8.53 -11.25
N ALA A 136 -3.08 9.06 -12.25
CA ALA A 136 -3.02 8.45 -13.59
C ALA A 136 -2.39 7.06 -13.54
N TRP A 137 -1.35 6.87 -12.70
CA TRP A 137 -0.74 5.57 -12.50
C TRP A 137 -1.74 4.54 -11.94
N LEU A 138 -2.52 4.90 -10.90
CA LEU A 138 -3.57 4.00 -10.38
C LEU A 138 -4.66 3.72 -11.42
N SER A 139 -5.08 4.72 -12.20
CA SER A 139 -6.03 4.50 -13.31
C SER A 139 -5.51 3.45 -14.28
N ARG A 140 -4.23 3.53 -14.67
CA ARG A 140 -3.60 2.53 -15.54
C ARG A 140 -3.55 1.14 -14.91
N VAL A 141 -3.29 1.03 -13.62
CA VAL A 141 -3.32 -0.25 -12.88
C VAL A 141 -4.71 -0.90 -13.00
N PHE A 142 -5.77 -0.12 -12.85
CA PHE A 142 -7.13 -0.64 -12.95
C PHE A 142 -7.56 -0.89 -14.40
N ASP A 143 -7.34 0.07 -15.29
CA ASP A 143 -7.89 0.05 -16.65
C ASP A 143 -7.06 -0.84 -17.60
N GLU A 144 -5.73 -0.82 -17.49
CA GLU A 144 -4.84 -1.57 -18.40
C GLU A 144 -4.53 -2.97 -17.88
N GLN A 145 -4.35 -3.15 -16.57
CA GLN A 145 -3.96 -4.43 -15.98
C GLN A 145 -5.11 -5.21 -15.35
N GLY A 146 -6.29 -4.59 -15.20
CA GLY A 146 -7.50 -5.25 -14.71
C GLY A 146 -7.48 -5.56 -13.20
N TRP A 147 -6.70 -4.82 -12.41
CA TRP A 147 -6.84 -4.84 -10.96
C TRP A 147 -8.14 -4.16 -10.53
N VAL A 148 -8.64 -4.51 -9.38
CA VAL A 148 -9.92 -4.00 -8.88
C VAL A 148 -9.72 -3.31 -7.53
N ASP A 149 -10.10 -2.04 -7.45
CA ASP A 149 -10.33 -1.36 -6.17
C ASP A 149 -11.62 -1.92 -5.56
N VAL A 150 -11.46 -2.88 -4.64
CA VAL A 150 -12.58 -3.63 -4.06
C VAL A 150 -13.52 -2.70 -3.30
N TYR A 151 -12.98 -1.73 -2.55
CA TYR A 151 -13.80 -0.79 -1.82
C TYR A 151 -14.67 0.04 -2.78
N ARG A 152 -14.09 0.60 -3.83
CA ARG A 152 -14.84 1.40 -4.84
C ARG A 152 -15.80 0.56 -5.66
N ARG A 153 -15.49 -0.71 -5.86
CA ARG A 153 -16.43 -1.64 -6.51
C ARG A 153 -17.67 -1.88 -5.69
N LEU A 154 -17.53 -1.99 -4.36
CA LEU A 154 -18.64 -2.23 -3.43
C LEU A 154 -19.38 -0.93 -3.06
N TYR A 155 -18.65 0.17 -2.94
CA TYR A 155 -19.14 1.47 -2.47
C TYR A 155 -18.72 2.61 -3.40
N PRO A 156 -19.23 2.66 -4.64
CA PRO A 156 -18.75 3.58 -5.67
C PRO A 156 -18.93 5.06 -5.33
N GLU A 157 -19.98 5.40 -4.59
CA GLU A 157 -20.36 6.79 -4.30
C GLU A 157 -20.04 7.24 -2.87
N THR A 158 -19.46 6.38 -2.03
CA THR A 158 -19.20 6.72 -0.62
C THR A 158 -18.12 7.79 -0.51
N THR A 159 -18.46 8.88 0.16
CA THR A 159 -17.57 9.96 0.58
C THR A 159 -17.49 9.99 2.10
N ASP A 160 -16.54 10.72 2.67
CA ASP A 160 -16.39 11.00 4.12
C ASP A 160 -16.25 9.78 5.04
N ALA A 161 -16.97 8.68 4.77
CA ALA A 161 -16.88 7.43 5.53
C ALA A 161 -15.83 6.45 4.96
N CYS A 162 -15.12 6.83 3.89
CA CYS A 162 -14.16 5.97 3.21
C CYS A 162 -12.71 6.22 3.62
N TYR A 163 -12.45 7.21 4.46
CA TYR A 163 -11.07 7.60 4.77
C TYR A 163 -10.41 6.59 5.69
N THR A 164 -9.11 6.36 5.45
CA THR A 164 -8.26 5.42 6.20
C THR A 164 -7.11 6.14 6.91
N TRP A 165 -6.83 7.38 6.53
CA TRP A 165 -5.75 8.18 7.09
C TRP A 165 -6.17 9.63 7.40
N TRP A 166 -5.66 10.16 8.52
CA TRP A 166 -5.85 11.55 8.95
C TRP A 166 -4.52 12.12 9.45
N SER A 167 -4.25 13.38 9.10
CA SER A 167 -3.08 14.09 9.62
C SER A 167 -3.17 14.23 11.14
N ASN A 168 -2.04 14.13 11.83
CA ASN A 168 -1.94 14.44 13.27
C ASN A 168 -2.05 15.95 13.58
N ARG A 169 -2.24 16.80 12.55
CA ARG A 169 -2.32 18.26 12.68
C ARG A 169 -3.76 18.74 12.61
N GLY A 170 -4.05 19.88 13.30
CA GLY A 170 -5.27 20.65 13.07
C GLY A 170 -6.58 19.92 13.38
N GLN A 171 -6.60 18.94 14.29
CA GLN A 171 -7.79 18.14 14.63
C GLN A 171 -8.41 17.43 13.40
N ALA A 172 -7.58 17.00 12.46
CA ALA A 172 -8.04 16.41 11.19
C ALA A 172 -8.97 15.21 11.43
N TYR A 173 -8.66 14.34 12.38
CA TYR A 173 -9.49 13.19 12.72
C TYR A 173 -10.86 13.63 13.28
N ALA A 174 -10.89 14.54 14.24
CA ALA A 174 -12.14 15.03 14.84
C ALA A 174 -13.06 15.74 13.82
N ASN A 175 -12.45 16.42 12.83
CA ASN A 175 -13.16 17.12 11.77
C ASN A 175 -13.38 16.26 10.50
N ASN A 176 -12.99 15.00 10.55
CA ASN A 176 -13.02 14.07 9.43
C ASN A 176 -12.37 14.63 8.14
N VAL A 177 -11.23 15.31 8.29
CA VAL A 177 -10.40 15.77 7.16
C VAL A 177 -9.41 14.67 6.80
N GLY A 178 -9.92 13.64 6.15
CA GLY A 178 -9.20 12.40 5.88
C GLY A 178 -8.93 12.14 4.41
N TRP A 179 -8.15 11.07 4.20
CA TRP A 179 -7.75 10.51 2.92
C TRP A 179 -7.97 9.00 2.94
N ARG A 180 -8.39 8.43 1.83
CA ARG A 180 -8.37 6.98 1.62
C ARG A 180 -7.07 6.62 0.90
N LEU A 181 -6.14 6.02 1.62
CA LEU A 181 -4.79 5.66 1.16
C LEU A 181 -4.55 4.15 1.16
N ASP A 182 -5.40 3.39 1.86
CA ASP A 182 -5.32 1.93 2.04
C ASP A 182 -6.40 1.19 1.25
#